data_2b97eb661dc7132a8dae9846aa23c324
#
_entry.id   2b97eb661dc7132a8dae9846aa23c324
#
_cell.length_a   1.000
_cell.length_b   1.000
_cell.length_c   1.000
_cell.angle_alpha   90.00
_cell.angle_beta   90.00
_cell.angle_gamma   90.00
#
_symmetry.space_group_name_H-M   'P 1'
#
loop_
_entity.id
_entity.type
_entity.pdbx_description
1 polymer ?
#
loop_
_entity_poly.entity_id
_entity_poly.type
_entity_poly.pdbx_seq_one_letter_code
_entity_poly.pdbx_strand_id
1 'polypeptide(L)'
;MTLNLKMPDIRELKPRITVFGVGGAGGNAVNNMIQAGLTGVDFVVANTDAQALTLTKAERIIQMGVAVTEGLGAGSMPEVGRAAADEVIDEINDHLTGAHMVFITAGMGGGTGTGAAPVIAKAARELGILTVGVVTKPFQFEGARRMRVADAGIGELQKCVDTLIVIPNQNLFRIANERTTFADAFAMADQVLYSGVACITDLMVKEGLINLDFADVRSIMRGMGKAMMGTGEAQGDKRALQAAEAAIANPLLDESSMKGSKGVLISISGGKDLTLFEVDEAATRIREEVDPDANIILGATFDDTLEGIVRVSVVATGIDQEAKAELSTQEARMADLANRLRAAGRAVPPEIGRAHV
;
A
#
# COMPACT_ATOMS: atom_id res chain seq x y z
N MET A 1 -20.44 -53.35 -17.18
CA MET A 1 -19.48 -52.51 -16.44
C MET A 1 -19.81 -51.05 -16.75
N THR A 2 -20.51 -50.38 -15.84
CA THR A 2 -20.82 -48.94 -15.97
C THR A 2 -19.64 -48.15 -15.43
N LEU A 3 -18.92 -47.49 -16.32
CA LEU A 3 -17.87 -46.54 -15.95
C LEU A 3 -18.53 -45.31 -15.24
N ASN A 4 -18.35 -45.24 -13.91
CA ASN A 4 -18.79 -44.10 -13.11
C ASN A 4 -17.68 -43.04 -13.16
N LEU A 5 -17.66 -42.25 -14.23
CA LEU A 5 -16.81 -41.05 -14.33
C LEU A 5 -17.34 -40.00 -13.33
N LYS A 6 -16.74 -39.96 -12.15
CA LYS A 6 -16.89 -38.79 -11.27
C LYS A 6 -16.18 -37.62 -11.96
N MET A 7 -16.93 -36.57 -12.32
CA MET A 7 -16.31 -35.30 -12.69
C MET A 7 -15.42 -34.86 -11.50
N PRO A 8 -14.17 -34.42 -11.76
CA PRO A 8 -13.37 -33.83 -10.71
C PRO A 8 -14.11 -32.64 -10.12
N ASP A 9 -14.23 -32.61 -8.80
CA ASP A 9 -14.79 -31.49 -8.06
C ASP A 9 -13.79 -30.34 -8.15
N ILE A 10 -13.90 -29.51 -9.21
CA ILE A 10 -13.06 -28.33 -9.41
C ILE A 10 -13.58 -27.31 -8.40
N ARG A 11 -12.93 -27.23 -7.25
CA ARG A 11 -13.15 -26.13 -6.30
C ARG A 11 -12.44 -24.91 -6.86
N GLU A 12 -13.21 -23.97 -7.37
CA GLU A 12 -12.75 -22.66 -7.74
C GLU A 12 -12.38 -21.89 -6.47
N LEU A 13 -11.12 -21.97 -6.06
CA LEU A 13 -10.59 -21.29 -4.88
C LEU A 13 -10.21 -19.86 -5.30
N LYS A 14 -11.15 -18.94 -5.18
CA LYS A 14 -10.83 -17.50 -5.28
C LYS A 14 -9.95 -17.09 -4.09
N PRO A 15 -8.95 -16.20 -4.30
CA PRO A 15 -8.14 -15.71 -3.20
C PRO A 15 -9.04 -14.95 -2.20
N ARG A 16 -8.90 -15.27 -0.91
CA ARG A 16 -9.59 -14.53 0.15
C ARG A 16 -8.78 -13.29 0.48
N ILE A 17 -9.37 -12.13 0.21
CA ILE A 17 -8.77 -10.82 0.43
C ILE A 17 -9.54 -10.13 1.56
N THR A 18 -8.83 -9.64 2.56
CA THR A 18 -9.43 -8.88 3.66
C THR A 18 -8.94 -7.43 3.62
N VAL A 19 -9.83 -6.47 3.77
CA VAL A 19 -9.50 -5.05 3.92
C VAL A 19 -9.75 -4.65 5.37
N PHE A 20 -8.68 -4.29 6.05
CA PHE A 20 -8.69 -3.86 7.45
C PHE A 20 -8.62 -2.34 7.53
N GLY A 21 -9.72 -1.69 7.89
CA GLY A 21 -9.79 -0.25 8.14
C GLY A 21 -9.46 0.06 9.61
N VAL A 22 -8.35 0.77 9.86
CA VAL A 22 -7.82 0.99 11.20
C VAL A 22 -7.95 2.47 11.60
N GLY A 23 -8.66 2.72 12.69
CA GLY A 23 -8.94 4.06 13.19
C GLY A 23 -9.96 4.83 12.34
N GLY A 24 -10.13 6.13 12.60
CA GLY A 24 -11.17 6.93 11.94
C GLY A 24 -11.03 7.00 10.42
N ALA A 25 -9.87 7.38 9.91
CA ALA A 25 -9.65 7.47 8.45
C ALA A 25 -9.73 6.10 7.77
N GLY A 26 -9.20 5.04 8.38
CA GLY A 26 -9.33 3.68 7.84
C GLY A 26 -10.77 3.20 7.78
N GLY A 27 -11.56 3.49 8.82
CA GLY A 27 -13.00 3.20 8.85
C GLY A 27 -13.79 3.95 7.79
N ASN A 28 -13.48 5.24 7.57
CA ASN A 28 -14.09 6.06 6.51
C ASN A 28 -13.74 5.52 5.11
N ALA A 29 -12.48 5.15 4.89
CA ALA A 29 -12.05 4.56 3.63
C ALA A 29 -12.80 3.25 3.33
N VAL A 30 -12.96 2.36 4.33
CA VAL A 30 -13.74 1.13 4.19
C VAL A 30 -15.21 1.43 3.89
N ASN A 31 -15.82 2.39 4.59
CA ASN A 31 -17.19 2.80 4.31
C ASN A 31 -17.35 3.31 2.86
N ASN A 32 -16.36 4.06 2.36
CA ASN A 32 -16.35 4.53 0.98
C ASN A 32 -16.21 3.35 -0.01
N MET A 33 -15.33 2.38 0.26
CA MET A 33 -15.15 1.17 -0.55
C MET A 33 -16.45 0.36 -0.66
N ILE A 34 -17.17 0.19 0.45
CA ILE A 34 -18.46 -0.51 0.49
C ILE A 34 -19.52 0.26 -0.33
N GLN A 35 -19.58 1.58 -0.17
CA GLN A 35 -20.52 2.43 -0.93
C GLN A 35 -20.23 2.44 -2.43
N ALA A 36 -18.97 2.42 -2.80
CA ALA A 36 -18.53 2.34 -4.20
C ALA A 36 -18.72 0.94 -4.82
N GLY A 37 -19.18 -0.04 -4.04
CA GLY A 37 -19.49 -1.37 -4.52
C GLY A 37 -18.27 -2.26 -4.76
N LEU A 38 -17.17 -2.06 -4.03
CA LEU A 38 -16.02 -2.95 -4.10
C LEU A 38 -16.42 -4.35 -3.60
N THR A 39 -16.30 -5.35 -4.46
CA THR A 39 -16.72 -6.74 -4.20
C THR A 39 -15.52 -7.69 -4.16
N GLY A 40 -15.75 -8.90 -3.68
CA GLY A 40 -14.72 -9.96 -3.64
C GLY A 40 -13.72 -9.80 -2.50
N VAL A 41 -13.98 -8.91 -1.55
CA VAL A 41 -13.17 -8.69 -0.36
C VAL A 41 -14.04 -8.74 0.90
N ASP A 42 -13.45 -9.19 2.00
CA ASP A 42 -14.03 -9.12 3.33
C ASP A 42 -13.59 -7.80 4.00
N PHE A 43 -14.54 -7.06 4.58
CA PHE A 43 -14.24 -5.80 5.26
C PHE A 43 -14.24 -5.97 6.78
N VAL A 44 -13.19 -5.46 7.43
CA VAL A 44 -13.06 -5.39 8.89
C VAL A 44 -12.73 -3.96 9.28
N VAL A 45 -13.43 -3.39 10.24
CA VAL A 45 -13.11 -2.06 10.79
C VAL A 45 -12.73 -2.21 12.26
N ALA A 46 -11.54 -1.71 12.61
CA ALA A 46 -11.01 -1.71 13.97
C ALA A 46 -10.78 -0.27 14.45
N ASN A 47 -11.35 0.08 15.60
CA ASN A 47 -11.20 1.42 16.17
C ASN A 47 -11.26 1.38 17.70
N THR A 48 -10.68 2.42 18.32
CA THR A 48 -10.78 2.69 19.77
C THR A 48 -11.93 3.64 20.11
N ASP A 49 -12.54 4.27 19.11
CA ASP A 49 -13.67 5.17 19.25
C ASP A 49 -14.97 4.43 18.96
N ALA A 50 -15.77 4.19 20.02
CA ALA A 50 -17.04 3.48 19.93
C ALA A 50 -18.07 4.21 19.07
N GLN A 51 -18.08 5.54 19.07
CA GLN A 51 -19.00 6.33 18.24
C GLN A 51 -18.71 6.15 16.76
N ALA A 52 -17.42 6.17 16.36
CA ALA A 52 -17.03 5.93 14.98
C ALA A 52 -17.40 4.52 14.51
N LEU A 53 -17.34 3.51 15.40
CA LEU A 53 -17.75 2.14 15.07
C LEU A 53 -19.25 2.00 14.82
N THR A 54 -20.10 2.78 15.49
CA THR A 54 -21.57 2.74 15.25
C THR A 54 -21.96 3.25 13.86
N LEU A 55 -21.07 4.03 13.20
CA LEU A 55 -21.29 4.59 11.86
C LEU A 55 -20.71 3.73 10.74
N THR A 56 -20.01 2.64 11.08
CA THR A 56 -19.40 1.79 10.07
C THR A 56 -20.43 0.97 9.29
N LYS A 57 -20.13 0.73 8.02
CA LYS A 57 -20.92 -0.13 7.12
C LYS A 57 -20.32 -1.54 6.99
N ALA A 58 -19.16 -1.77 7.59
CA ALA A 58 -18.52 -3.08 7.58
C ALA A 58 -19.31 -4.08 8.43
N GLU A 59 -19.42 -5.31 7.96
CA GLU A 59 -20.08 -6.40 8.69
C GLU A 59 -19.26 -6.86 9.89
N ARG A 60 -17.92 -6.73 9.81
CA ARG A 60 -17.00 -7.17 10.87
C ARG A 60 -16.38 -5.95 11.52
N ILE A 61 -16.54 -5.86 12.85
CA ILE A 61 -16.14 -4.72 13.66
C ILE A 61 -15.33 -5.21 14.84
N ILE A 62 -14.22 -4.55 15.12
CA ILE A 62 -13.38 -4.79 16.30
C ILE A 62 -13.31 -3.50 17.11
N GLN A 63 -13.82 -3.51 18.32
CA GLN A 63 -13.60 -2.42 19.28
C GLN A 63 -12.30 -2.69 20.02
N MET A 64 -11.25 -1.93 19.72
CA MET A 64 -9.95 -2.07 20.34
C MET A 64 -9.85 -1.26 21.63
N GLY A 65 -9.13 -1.78 22.63
CA GLY A 65 -8.73 -1.05 23.80
C GLY A 65 -9.88 -0.61 24.71
N VAL A 66 -10.85 -1.46 24.92
CA VAL A 66 -12.00 -1.16 25.82
C VAL A 66 -11.52 -0.80 27.22
N ALA A 67 -10.50 -1.49 27.75
CA ALA A 67 -9.92 -1.20 29.03
C ALA A 67 -9.03 0.06 29.03
N VAL A 68 -8.31 0.30 27.93
CA VAL A 68 -7.32 1.40 27.85
C VAL A 68 -7.98 2.74 27.49
N THR A 69 -9.04 2.73 26.67
CA THR A 69 -9.64 3.97 26.11
C THR A 69 -11.08 4.21 26.56
N GLU A 70 -11.74 3.24 27.16
CA GLU A 70 -13.16 3.30 27.52
C GLU A 70 -14.08 3.68 26.34
N GLY A 71 -13.64 3.39 25.09
CA GLY A 71 -14.37 3.76 23.86
C GLY A 71 -14.25 5.22 23.44
N LEU A 72 -13.38 6.00 24.11
CA LEU A 72 -13.21 7.45 23.85
C LEU A 72 -12.10 7.79 22.87
N GLY A 73 -11.46 6.78 22.27
CA GLY A 73 -10.37 6.95 21.32
C GLY A 73 -8.97 7.02 21.96
N ALA A 74 -7.93 7.04 21.13
CA ALA A 74 -6.54 6.98 21.58
C ALA A 74 -5.89 8.35 21.85
N GLY A 75 -6.62 9.46 21.80
CA GLY A 75 -6.13 10.81 22.15
C GLY A 75 -4.91 11.29 21.35
N SER A 76 -4.75 10.85 20.10
CA SER A 76 -3.59 11.13 19.23
C SER A 76 -2.26 10.60 19.78
N MET A 77 -2.31 9.56 20.61
CA MET A 77 -1.15 8.84 21.17
C MET A 77 -1.01 7.46 20.54
N PRO A 78 0.00 7.21 19.69
CA PRO A 78 0.20 5.91 19.03
C PRO A 78 0.43 4.77 20.02
N GLU A 79 1.06 5.05 21.16
CA GLU A 79 1.30 4.04 22.21
C GLU A 79 -0.02 3.49 22.76
N VAL A 80 -1.04 4.34 22.92
CA VAL A 80 -2.40 3.95 23.32
C VAL A 80 -3.06 3.11 22.24
N GLY A 81 -2.93 3.53 20.97
CA GLY A 81 -3.43 2.75 19.82
C GLY A 81 -2.79 1.37 19.71
N ARG A 82 -1.48 1.27 19.97
CA ARG A 82 -0.76 -0.01 20.02
C ARG A 82 -1.28 -0.90 21.15
N ALA A 83 -1.33 -0.38 22.37
CA ALA A 83 -1.83 -1.12 23.52
C ALA A 83 -3.28 -1.60 23.33
N ALA A 84 -4.10 -0.77 22.69
CA ALA A 84 -5.47 -1.11 22.34
C ALA A 84 -5.58 -2.29 21.34
N ALA A 85 -4.68 -2.35 20.36
CA ALA A 85 -4.62 -3.47 19.43
C ALA A 85 -4.06 -4.75 20.09
N ASP A 86 -3.04 -4.61 20.95
CA ASP A 86 -2.47 -5.74 21.70
C ASP A 86 -3.51 -6.38 22.64
N GLU A 87 -4.44 -5.58 23.21
CA GLU A 87 -5.54 -6.06 24.08
C GLU A 87 -6.46 -7.06 23.35
N VAL A 88 -6.67 -6.90 22.06
CA VAL A 88 -7.61 -7.70 21.26
C VAL A 88 -6.90 -8.51 20.16
N ILE A 89 -5.63 -8.88 20.38
CA ILE A 89 -4.81 -9.55 19.36
C ILE A 89 -5.39 -10.88 18.89
N ASP A 90 -6.05 -11.63 19.81
CA ASP A 90 -6.69 -12.91 19.47
C ASP A 90 -7.88 -12.70 18.53
N GLU A 91 -8.71 -11.68 18.77
CA GLU A 91 -9.82 -11.31 17.88
C GLU A 91 -9.32 -10.84 16.51
N ILE A 92 -8.23 -10.07 16.47
CA ILE A 92 -7.57 -9.67 15.23
C ILE A 92 -7.10 -10.91 14.44
N ASN A 93 -6.47 -11.87 15.11
CA ASN A 93 -6.01 -13.11 14.49
C ASN A 93 -7.17 -13.94 13.94
N ASP A 94 -8.29 -14.01 14.64
CA ASP A 94 -9.49 -14.72 14.18
C ASP A 94 -10.03 -14.12 12.88
N HIS A 95 -10.07 -12.78 12.77
CA HIS A 95 -10.50 -12.09 11.55
C HIS A 95 -9.51 -12.20 10.38
N LEU A 96 -8.21 -12.39 10.65
CA LEU A 96 -7.17 -12.61 9.66
C LEU A 96 -7.10 -14.06 9.16
N THR A 97 -7.54 -15.01 9.97
CA THR A 97 -7.39 -16.43 9.70
C THR A 97 -8.05 -16.85 8.39
N GLY A 98 -7.27 -17.51 7.54
CA GLY A 98 -7.70 -18.00 6.23
C GLY A 98 -7.67 -16.96 5.11
N ALA A 99 -7.26 -15.72 5.37
CA ALA A 99 -6.98 -14.75 4.32
C ALA A 99 -5.68 -15.10 3.60
N HIS A 100 -5.64 -14.90 2.28
CA HIS A 100 -4.43 -15.00 1.46
C HIS A 100 -3.69 -13.66 1.38
N MET A 101 -4.45 -12.57 1.43
CA MET A 101 -3.97 -11.20 1.37
C MET A 101 -4.76 -10.31 2.31
N VAL A 102 -4.08 -9.34 2.91
CA VAL A 102 -4.71 -8.30 3.71
C VAL A 102 -4.22 -6.92 3.29
N PHE A 103 -5.18 -6.03 3.05
CA PHE A 103 -4.92 -4.59 2.95
C PHE A 103 -5.16 -3.96 4.31
N ILE A 104 -4.20 -3.18 4.79
CA ILE A 104 -4.34 -2.39 6.01
C ILE A 104 -4.41 -0.93 5.61
N THR A 105 -5.61 -0.34 5.75
CA THR A 105 -5.83 1.06 5.42
C THR A 105 -5.97 1.89 6.69
N ALA A 106 -5.20 3.00 6.76
CA ALA A 106 -5.19 3.89 7.91
C ALA A 106 -4.74 5.30 7.54
N GLY A 107 -5.22 6.29 8.29
CA GLY A 107 -4.64 7.64 8.30
C GLY A 107 -3.54 7.72 9.36
N MET A 108 -2.33 8.06 8.94
CA MET A 108 -1.18 8.19 9.84
C MET A 108 -1.15 9.58 10.48
N GLY A 109 -0.57 9.66 11.69
CA GLY A 109 -0.46 10.91 12.46
C GLY A 109 -1.51 11.07 13.57
N GLY A 110 -2.48 10.15 13.67
CA GLY A 110 -3.38 9.99 14.81
C GLY A 110 -2.85 8.97 15.82
N GLY A 111 -3.67 8.61 16.81
CA GLY A 111 -3.33 7.60 17.81
C GLY A 111 -3.64 6.17 17.31
N THR A 112 -4.91 5.89 17.04
CA THR A 112 -5.39 4.54 16.73
C THR A 112 -4.76 3.99 15.45
N GLY A 113 -4.91 4.65 14.31
CA GLY A 113 -4.39 4.17 13.03
C GLY A 113 -2.87 4.00 13.06
N THR A 114 -2.15 4.99 13.60
CA THR A 114 -0.68 4.98 13.66
C THR A 114 -0.14 3.88 14.56
N GLY A 115 -0.78 3.64 15.71
CA GLY A 115 -0.32 2.65 16.70
C GLY A 115 -0.77 1.23 16.40
N ALA A 116 -2.02 1.04 16.00
CA ALA A 116 -2.62 -0.28 15.80
C ALA A 116 -2.26 -0.92 14.46
N ALA A 117 -2.12 -0.13 13.38
CA ALA A 117 -1.82 -0.69 12.06
C ALA A 117 -0.55 -1.55 12.02
N PRO A 118 0.59 -1.17 12.65
CA PRO A 118 1.78 -2.05 12.74
C PRO A 118 1.54 -3.36 13.49
N VAL A 119 0.69 -3.36 14.53
CA VAL A 119 0.35 -4.56 15.30
C VAL A 119 -0.43 -5.54 14.42
N ILE A 120 -1.47 -5.06 13.75
CA ILE A 120 -2.30 -5.85 12.84
C ILE A 120 -1.45 -6.39 11.68
N ALA A 121 -0.58 -5.54 11.11
CA ALA A 121 0.33 -5.94 10.03
C ALA A 121 1.29 -7.06 10.44
N LYS A 122 1.85 -6.95 11.65
CA LYS A 122 2.75 -7.97 12.20
C LYS A 122 2.01 -9.30 12.39
N ALA A 123 0.80 -9.27 12.96
CA ALA A 123 -0.05 -10.45 13.13
C ALA A 123 -0.34 -11.13 11.79
N ALA A 124 -0.71 -10.36 10.76
CA ALA A 124 -0.97 -10.89 9.43
C ALA A 124 0.27 -11.55 8.81
N ARG A 125 1.46 -10.94 8.93
CA ARG A 125 2.70 -11.53 8.43
C ARG A 125 3.11 -12.80 9.18
N GLU A 126 2.89 -12.86 10.48
CA GLU A 126 3.16 -14.07 11.29
C GLU A 126 2.26 -15.24 10.86
N LEU A 127 1.05 -14.96 10.38
CA LEU A 127 0.15 -15.95 9.77
C LEU A 127 0.53 -16.29 8.30
N GLY A 128 1.57 -15.69 7.73
CA GLY A 128 2.03 -15.92 6.36
C GLY A 128 1.17 -15.24 5.28
N ILE A 129 0.30 -14.31 5.66
CA ILE A 129 -0.61 -13.57 4.78
C ILE A 129 0.19 -12.48 4.05
N LEU A 130 -0.04 -12.32 2.73
CA LEU A 130 0.52 -11.18 1.98
C LEU A 130 -0.08 -9.88 2.53
N THR A 131 0.77 -9.02 3.11
CA THR A 131 0.33 -7.83 3.85
C THR A 131 0.71 -6.56 3.11
N VAL A 132 -0.28 -5.79 2.68
CA VAL A 132 -0.11 -4.53 1.97
C VAL A 132 -0.70 -3.39 2.81
N GLY A 133 0.13 -2.41 3.15
CA GLY A 133 -0.32 -1.17 3.77
C GLY A 133 -0.69 -0.13 2.73
N VAL A 134 -1.85 0.51 2.86
CA VAL A 134 -2.29 1.64 2.04
C VAL A 134 -2.69 2.76 2.99
N VAL A 135 -1.81 3.74 3.17
CA VAL A 135 -1.97 4.73 4.23
C VAL A 135 -1.79 6.15 3.73
N THR A 136 -2.47 7.10 4.38
CA THR A 136 -2.34 8.52 4.09
C THR A 136 -1.42 9.22 5.09
N LYS A 137 -0.66 10.23 4.59
CA LYS A 137 0.04 11.21 5.43
C LYS A 137 -0.85 12.45 5.59
N PRO A 138 -0.86 13.10 6.76
CA PRO A 138 -1.70 14.27 7.01
C PRO A 138 -1.35 15.44 6.09
N PHE A 139 -2.30 16.35 5.91
CA PHE A 139 -2.05 17.64 5.29
C PHE A 139 -1.11 18.50 6.15
N GLN A 140 -0.39 19.44 5.55
CA GLN A 140 0.51 20.35 6.28
C GLN A 140 -0.23 21.23 7.29
N PHE A 141 -1.47 21.65 6.98
CA PHE A 141 -2.29 22.45 7.89
C PHE A 141 -2.69 21.71 9.17
N GLU A 142 -2.63 20.37 9.19
CA GLU A 142 -2.89 19.57 10.40
C GLU A 142 -1.75 19.67 11.44
N GLY A 143 -0.64 20.27 11.07
CA GLY A 143 0.45 20.66 11.95
C GLY A 143 1.64 19.70 11.95
N ALA A 144 2.82 20.28 12.24
CA ALA A 144 4.10 19.57 12.20
C ALA A 144 4.22 18.43 13.22
N ARG A 145 3.51 18.51 14.37
CA ARG A 145 3.49 17.43 15.35
C ARG A 145 2.84 16.19 14.75
N ARG A 146 1.67 16.36 14.10
CA ARG A 146 0.93 15.26 13.47
C ARG A 146 1.72 14.63 12.35
N MET A 147 2.43 15.44 11.56
CA MET A 147 3.32 14.95 10.50
C MET A 147 4.47 14.10 11.07
N ARG A 148 5.15 14.53 12.13
CA ARG A 148 6.22 13.74 12.77
C ARG A 148 5.70 12.41 13.32
N VAL A 149 4.53 12.38 13.92
CA VAL A 149 3.88 11.15 14.39
C VAL A 149 3.57 10.22 13.21
N ALA A 150 3.11 10.78 12.08
CA ALA A 150 2.86 10.02 10.85
C ALA A 150 4.14 9.41 10.30
N ASP A 151 5.23 10.17 10.20
CA ASP A 151 6.51 9.68 9.67
C ASP A 151 7.09 8.56 10.53
N ALA A 152 7.04 8.70 11.85
CA ALA A 152 7.46 7.65 12.78
C ALA A 152 6.61 6.37 12.62
N GLY A 153 5.29 6.52 12.56
CA GLY A 153 4.37 5.39 12.40
C GLY A 153 4.51 4.69 11.05
N ILE A 154 4.74 5.43 9.96
CA ILE A 154 5.03 4.89 8.63
C ILE A 154 6.32 4.06 8.67
N GLY A 155 7.36 4.55 9.36
CA GLY A 155 8.61 3.82 9.53
C GLY A 155 8.44 2.50 10.30
N GLU A 156 7.56 2.46 11.31
CA GLU A 156 7.23 1.22 12.02
C GLU A 156 6.38 0.28 11.16
N LEU A 157 5.35 0.80 10.49
CA LEU A 157 4.48 0.00 9.62
C LEU A 157 5.26 -0.64 8.47
N GLN A 158 6.22 0.08 7.87
CA GLN A 158 7.06 -0.41 6.78
C GLN A 158 7.85 -1.69 7.15
N LYS A 159 8.22 -1.84 8.41
CA LYS A 159 8.91 -3.05 8.90
C LYS A 159 7.97 -4.26 9.02
N CYS A 160 6.68 -4.00 9.12
CA CYS A 160 5.64 -4.99 9.40
C CYS A 160 4.84 -5.41 8.17
N VAL A 161 4.94 -4.73 7.04
CA VAL A 161 4.23 -5.06 5.79
C VAL A 161 5.17 -5.59 4.72
N ASP A 162 4.63 -6.26 3.70
CA ASP A 162 5.38 -6.66 2.50
C ASP A 162 5.55 -5.49 1.54
N THR A 163 4.49 -4.71 1.36
CA THR A 163 4.47 -3.50 0.53
C THR A 163 3.70 -2.40 1.25
N LEU A 164 4.21 -1.18 1.17
CA LEU A 164 3.60 0.00 1.77
C LEU A 164 3.39 1.09 0.73
N ILE A 165 2.13 1.37 0.42
CA ILE A 165 1.71 2.50 -0.40
C ILE A 165 1.43 3.68 0.53
N VAL A 166 2.18 4.76 0.38
CA VAL A 166 2.02 5.97 1.18
C VAL A 166 1.49 7.09 0.30
N ILE A 167 0.35 7.64 0.70
CA ILE A 167 -0.37 8.70 -0.02
C ILE A 167 -0.20 10.01 0.75
N PRO A 168 0.65 10.94 0.28
CA PRO A 168 0.75 12.25 0.90
C PRO A 168 -0.49 13.09 0.56
N ASN A 169 -1.37 13.36 1.56
CA ASN A 169 -2.57 14.19 1.32
C ASN A 169 -2.22 15.57 0.74
N GLN A 170 -1.03 16.09 1.07
CA GLN A 170 -0.56 17.37 0.52
C GLN A 170 -0.50 17.39 -1.01
N ASN A 171 -0.22 16.24 -1.64
CA ASN A 171 -0.16 16.14 -3.09
C ASN A 171 -1.54 16.29 -3.75
N LEU A 172 -2.62 16.05 -3.00
CA LEU A 172 -4.00 16.24 -3.48
C LEU A 172 -4.31 17.71 -3.79
N PHE A 173 -3.59 18.66 -3.20
CA PHE A 173 -3.72 20.08 -3.57
C PHE A 173 -3.39 20.37 -5.04
N ARG A 174 -2.63 19.50 -5.71
CA ARG A 174 -2.29 19.67 -7.14
C ARG A 174 -3.48 19.37 -8.06
N ILE A 175 -4.46 18.63 -7.56
CA ILE A 175 -5.71 18.29 -8.28
C ILE A 175 -6.93 19.01 -7.69
N ALA A 176 -6.80 19.63 -6.51
CA ALA A 176 -7.82 20.45 -5.89
C ALA A 176 -7.88 21.84 -6.55
N ASN A 177 -9.02 22.49 -6.44
CA ASN A 177 -9.25 23.87 -6.90
C ASN A 177 -9.72 24.76 -5.75
N GLU A 178 -9.81 26.07 -5.98
CA GLU A 178 -10.18 27.07 -4.96
C GLU A 178 -11.59 26.87 -4.35
N ARG A 179 -12.44 26.05 -4.97
CA ARG A 179 -13.78 25.71 -4.47
C ARG A 179 -13.81 24.39 -3.69
N THR A 180 -12.69 23.67 -3.64
CA THR A 180 -12.59 22.40 -2.90
C THR A 180 -12.73 22.66 -1.42
N THR A 181 -13.78 22.11 -0.80
CA THR A 181 -14.02 22.23 0.64
C THR A 181 -13.13 21.28 1.45
N PHE A 182 -13.08 21.46 2.76
CA PHE A 182 -12.40 20.52 3.66
C PHE A 182 -12.96 19.10 3.55
N ALA A 183 -14.30 18.98 3.45
CA ALA A 183 -14.96 17.68 3.28
C ALA A 183 -14.54 17.02 1.97
N ASP A 184 -14.47 17.79 0.88
CA ASP A 184 -14.02 17.28 -0.43
C ASP A 184 -12.56 16.84 -0.38
N ALA A 185 -11.68 17.56 0.31
CA ALA A 185 -10.26 17.19 0.42
C ALA A 185 -10.07 15.84 1.15
N PHE A 186 -10.82 15.59 2.21
CA PHE A 186 -10.80 14.31 2.90
C PHE A 186 -11.48 13.21 2.07
N ALA A 187 -12.59 13.51 1.39
CA ALA A 187 -13.21 12.57 0.47
C ALA A 187 -12.26 12.16 -0.68
N MET A 188 -11.45 13.09 -1.19
CA MET A 188 -10.40 12.78 -2.17
C MET A 188 -9.34 11.84 -1.59
N ALA A 189 -8.92 12.02 -0.33
CA ALA A 189 -7.99 11.11 0.33
C ALA A 189 -8.58 9.70 0.49
N ASP A 190 -9.84 9.60 0.90
CA ASP A 190 -10.56 8.32 1.00
C ASP A 190 -10.72 7.66 -0.38
N GLN A 191 -10.97 8.45 -1.44
CA GLN A 191 -11.05 7.96 -2.81
C GLN A 191 -9.72 7.39 -3.32
N VAL A 192 -8.59 7.99 -2.93
CA VAL A 192 -7.27 7.47 -3.29
C VAL A 192 -6.98 6.17 -2.54
N LEU A 193 -7.36 6.06 -1.25
CA LEU A 193 -7.27 4.80 -0.52
C LEU A 193 -8.12 3.71 -1.18
N TYR A 194 -9.34 4.05 -1.61
CA TYR A 194 -10.17 3.14 -2.41
C TYR A 194 -9.45 2.70 -3.68
N SER A 195 -8.94 3.64 -4.47
CA SER A 195 -8.26 3.34 -5.73
C SER A 195 -7.03 2.43 -5.51
N GLY A 196 -6.30 2.64 -4.42
CA GLY A 196 -5.13 1.83 -4.05
C GLY A 196 -5.47 0.37 -3.74
N VAL A 197 -6.63 0.11 -3.17
CA VAL A 197 -7.13 -1.25 -2.92
C VAL A 197 -7.78 -1.82 -4.18
N ALA A 198 -8.66 -1.05 -4.82
CA ALA A 198 -9.45 -1.51 -5.97
C ALA A 198 -8.58 -1.91 -7.16
N CYS A 199 -7.53 -1.14 -7.49
CA CYS A 199 -6.66 -1.44 -8.64
C CYS A 199 -5.95 -2.80 -8.55
N ILE A 200 -5.74 -3.31 -7.33
CA ILE A 200 -5.12 -4.61 -7.10
C ILE A 200 -6.18 -5.71 -7.00
N THR A 201 -7.28 -5.44 -6.28
CA THR A 201 -8.34 -6.43 -6.06
C THR A 201 -9.13 -6.73 -7.32
N ASP A 202 -9.45 -5.71 -8.11
CA ASP A 202 -10.22 -5.85 -9.34
C ASP A 202 -9.54 -6.80 -10.33
N LEU A 203 -8.21 -6.78 -10.43
CA LEU A 203 -7.44 -7.66 -11.31
C LEU A 203 -7.53 -9.15 -10.93
N MET A 204 -7.82 -9.45 -9.67
CA MET A 204 -7.93 -10.82 -9.15
C MET A 204 -9.38 -11.31 -9.07
N VAL A 205 -10.33 -10.40 -8.99
CA VAL A 205 -11.73 -10.72 -8.68
C VAL A 205 -12.66 -10.52 -9.87
N LYS A 206 -12.47 -9.44 -10.65
CA LYS A 206 -13.29 -9.11 -11.82
C LYS A 206 -12.87 -9.96 -13.01
N GLU A 207 -13.85 -10.36 -13.83
CA GLU A 207 -13.58 -10.95 -15.12
C GLU A 207 -13.01 -9.90 -16.08
N GLY A 208 -12.01 -10.27 -16.87
CA GLY A 208 -11.34 -9.35 -17.77
C GLY A 208 -10.73 -10.03 -18.98
N LEU A 209 -10.12 -9.23 -19.85
CA LEU A 209 -9.35 -9.68 -21.01
C LEU A 209 -8.04 -10.38 -20.59
N ILE A 210 -7.42 -9.86 -19.54
CA ILE A 210 -6.17 -10.38 -18.99
C ILE A 210 -6.36 -10.41 -17.46
N ASN A 211 -6.61 -11.61 -16.95
CA ASN A 211 -6.75 -11.85 -15.52
C ASN A 211 -5.39 -12.18 -14.93
N LEU A 212 -5.13 -11.64 -13.75
CA LEU A 212 -3.94 -11.97 -12.97
C LEU A 212 -4.29 -13.02 -11.93
N ASP A 213 -3.40 -14.00 -11.77
CA ASP A 213 -3.51 -14.90 -10.65
C ASP A 213 -2.87 -14.28 -9.37
N PHE A 214 -3.20 -14.86 -8.23
CA PHE A 214 -2.67 -14.39 -6.95
C PHE A 214 -1.15 -14.51 -6.85
N ALA A 215 -0.55 -15.49 -7.54
CA ALA A 215 0.89 -15.70 -7.50
C ALA A 215 1.64 -14.57 -8.22
N ASP A 216 1.10 -14.06 -9.32
CA ASP A 216 1.64 -12.90 -10.05
C ASP A 216 1.66 -11.65 -9.15
N VAL A 217 0.52 -11.30 -8.55
CA VAL A 217 0.43 -10.16 -7.62
C VAL A 217 1.38 -10.34 -6.43
N ARG A 218 1.45 -11.55 -5.88
CA ARG A 218 2.36 -11.86 -4.78
C ARG A 218 3.83 -11.66 -5.15
N SER A 219 4.23 -11.96 -6.39
CA SER A 219 5.61 -11.84 -6.86
C SER A 219 6.12 -10.40 -6.88
N ILE A 220 5.25 -9.43 -7.18
CA ILE A 220 5.58 -8.01 -7.25
C ILE A 220 5.27 -7.24 -5.96
N MET A 221 4.59 -7.87 -4.98
CA MET A 221 4.23 -7.22 -3.73
C MET A 221 5.03 -7.75 -2.53
N ARG A 222 5.48 -9.01 -2.56
CA ARG A 222 6.11 -9.63 -1.39
C ARG A 222 7.49 -9.07 -1.13
N GLY A 223 7.67 -8.40 0.03
CA GLY A 223 8.97 -7.89 0.48
C GLY A 223 9.50 -6.71 -0.34
N MET A 224 8.64 -6.03 -1.10
CA MET A 224 9.05 -4.93 -1.98
C MET A 224 9.25 -3.59 -1.26
N GLY A 225 8.78 -3.45 -0.03
CA GLY A 225 8.95 -2.21 0.76
C GLY A 225 8.03 -1.10 0.29
N LYS A 226 8.56 0.10 0.02
CA LYS A 226 7.73 1.21 -0.44
C LYS A 226 7.24 1.01 -1.86
N ALA A 227 5.99 1.46 -2.07
CA ALA A 227 5.36 1.53 -3.37
C ALA A 227 4.64 2.88 -3.54
N MET A 228 4.48 3.27 -4.78
CA MET A 228 3.68 4.43 -5.18
C MET A 228 2.66 4.03 -6.22
N MET A 229 1.59 4.81 -6.33
CA MET A 229 0.53 4.56 -7.28
C MET A 229 0.09 5.84 -8.00
N GLY A 230 -0.35 5.69 -9.23
CA GLY A 230 -1.01 6.73 -9.99
C GLY A 230 -2.18 6.17 -10.77
N THR A 231 -3.21 6.98 -10.93
CA THR A 231 -4.39 6.63 -11.71
C THR A 231 -4.72 7.77 -12.66
N GLY A 232 -5.09 7.42 -13.90
CA GLY A 232 -5.55 8.33 -14.92
C GLY A 232 -6.80 7.81 -15.61
N GLU A 233 -7.69 8.70 -16.00
CA GLU A 233 -8.90 8.40 -16.78
C GLU A 233 -8.99 9.31 -17.98
N ALA A 234 -9.46 8.77 -19.10
CA ALA A 234 -9.72 9.58 -20.31
C ALA A 234 -10.88 9.00 -21.11
N GLN A 235 -11.43 9.87 -21.99
CA GLN A 235 -12.58 9.59 -22.87
C GLN A 235 -12.24 10.03 -24.29
N GLY A 236 -12.96 9.48 -25.27
CA GLY A 236 -12.85 9.90 -26.68
C GLY A 236 -11.64 9.31 -27.40
N ASP A 237 -11.16 10.04 -28.41
CA ASP A 237 -10.05 9.59 -29.24
C ASP A 237 -8.76 9.50 -28.44
N LYS A 238 -8.00 8.39 -28.62
CA LYS A 238 -6.73 8.12 -27.90
C LYS A 238 -6.89 8.08 -26.37
N ARG A 239 -8.08 7.73 -25.86
CA ARG A 239 -8.37 7.67 -24.43
C ARG A 239 -7.40 6.77 -23.66
N ALA A 240 -6.92 5.68 -24.25
CA ALA A 240 -5.96 4.78 -23.59
C ALA A 240 -4.59 5.43 -23.37
N LEU A 241 -4.06 6.10 -24.38
CA LEU A 241 -2.80 6.86 -24.29
C LEU A 241 -2.94 8.00 -23.28
N GLN A 242 -4.02 8.78 -23.37
CA GLN A 242 -4.26 9.90 -22.45
C GLN A 242 -4.45 9.45 -21.01
N ALA A 243 -5.13 8.33 -20.78
CA ALA A 243 -5.27 7.74 -19.45
C ALA A 243 -3.92 7.26 -18.89
N ALA A 244 -3.08 6.64 -19.72
CA ALA A 244 -1.74 6.22 -19.32
C ALA A 244 -0.85 7.43 -18.98
N GLU A 245 -0.87 8.48 -19.80
CA GLU A 245 -0.13 9.72 -19.53
C GLU A 245 -0.62 10.41 -18.25
N ALA A 246 -1.94 10.45 -18.02
CA ALA A 246 -2.52 10.99 -16.79
C ALA A 246 -2.12 10.17 -15.55
N ALA A 247 -2.02 8.83 -15.68
CA ALA A 247 -1.56 7.96 -14.61
C ALA A 247 -0.08 8.21 -14.26
N ILE A 248 0.79 8.34 -15.28
CA ILE A 248 2.21 8.65 -15.12
C ILE A 248 2.42 10.05 -14.51
N ALA A 249 1.65 11.04 -14.98
CA ALA A 249 1.70 12.42 -14.50
C ALA A 249 0.94 12.63 -13.16
N ASN A 250 0.41 11.55 -12.58
CA ASN A 250 -0.35 11.66 -11.32
C ASN A 250 0.56 12.19 -10.20
N PRO A 251 0.13 13.20 -9.44
CA PRO A 251 0.93 13.81 -8.37
C PRO A 251 1.28 12.85 -7.21
N LEU A 252 0.66 11.67 -7.17
CA LEU A 252 0.98 10.62 -6.19
C LEU A 252 2.12 9.70 -6.65
N LEU A 253 2.49 9.76 -7.94
CA LEU A 253 3.69 9.17 -8.50
C LEU A 253 4.79 10.23 -8.63
N ASP A 254 6.02 9.82 -8.40
CA ASP A 254 7.22 10.60 -8.69
C ASP A 254 7.95 9.95 -9.88
N GLU A 255 8.45 10.75 -10.82
CA GLU A 255 9.20 10.24 -11.99
C GLU A 255 10.40 9.37 -11.59
N SER A 256 11.07 9.73 -10.49
CA SER A 256 12.17 8.92 -9.95
C SER A 256 11.71 7.55 -9.46
N SER A 257 10.45 7.44 -9.02
CA SER A 257 9.86 6.21 -8.52
C SER A 257 9.56 5.21 -9.63
N MET A 258 9.16 5.66 -10.80
CA MET A 258 8.91 4.80 -11.96
C MET A 258 10.22 4.18 -12.47
N LYS A 259 11.27 4.99 -12.63
CA LYS A 259 12.57 4.55 -13.14
C LYS A 259 13.36 3.68 -12.18
N GLY A 260 13.16 3.84 -10.86
CA GLY A 260 13.82 3.03 -9.82
C GLY A 260 12.99 1.85 -9.32
N SER A 261 11.83 1.58 -9.92
CA SER A 261 10.95 0.48 -9.50
C SER A 261 11.45 -0.88 -9.99
N LYS A 262 11.35 -1.90 -9.14
CA LYS A 262 11.69 -3.30 -9.48
C LYS A 262 10.50 -4.10 -9.95
N GLY A 263 9.30 -3.70 -9.55
CA GLY A 263 8.05 -4.30 -9.98
C GLY A 263 7.02 -3.24 -10.32
N VAL A 264 6.27 -3.44 -11.38
CA VAL A 264 5.20 -2.54 -11.80
C VAL A 264 3.96 -3.34 -12.11
N LEU A 265 2.86 -3.00 -11.46
CA LEU A 265 1.54 -3.50 -11.76
C LEU A 265 0.79 -2.45 -12.57
N ILE A 266 0.31 -2.84 -13.74
CA ILE A 266 -0.51 -2.01 -14.61
C ILE A 266 -1.92 -2.61 -14.64
N SER A 267 -2.89 -1.82 -14.21
CA SER A 267 -4.31 -2.16 -14.28
C SER A 267 -5.00 -1.26 -15.30
N ILE A 268 -5.58 -1.86 -16.32
CA ILE A 268 -6.35 -1.15 -17.35
C ILE A 268 -7.80 -1.60 -17.22
N SER A 269 -8.71 -0.65 -16.99
CA SER A 269 -10.14 -0.93 -16.87
C SER A 269 -10.91 -0.08 -17.88
N GLY A 270 -11.91 -0.67 -18.51
CA GLY A 270 -12.78 0.00 -19.47
C GLY A 270 -14.10 -0.74 -19.65
N GLY A 271 -15.01 -0.16 -20.41
CA GLY A 271 -16.25 -0.83 -20.81
C GLY A 271 -15.99 -1.99 -21.77
N LYS A 272 -17.05 -2.63 -22.22
CA LYS A 272 -16.98 -3.71 -23.24
C LYS A 272 -16.48 -3.22 -24.60
N ASP A 273 -16.38 -1.92 -24.77
CA ASP A 273 -15.81 -1.22 -25.93
C ASP A 273 -14.27 -1.09 -25.88
N LEU A 274 -13.62 -1.53 -24.79
CA LEU A 274 -12.16 -1.54 -24.65
C LEU A 274 -11.54 -2.52 -25.65
N THR A 275 -10.63 -2.02 -26.48
CA THR A 275 -9.98 -2.80 -27.53
C THR A 275 -8.57 -3.29 -27.12
N LEU A 276 -8.12 -4.37 -27.74
CA LEU A 276 -6.77 -4.89 -27.55
C LEU A 276 -5.68 -3.86 -27.89
N PHE A 277 -5.90 -3.06 -28.93
CA PHE A 277 -4.97 -2.00 -29.34
C PHE A 277 -4.84 -0.91 -28.28
N GLU A 278 -5.93 -0.52 -27.63
CA GLU A 278 -5.93 0.45 -26.54
C GLU A 278 -5.15 -0.08 -25.33
N VAL A 279 -5.29 -1.36 -25.01
CA VAL A 279 -4.55 -2.02 -23.91
C VAL A 279 -3.04 -2.02 -24.24
N ASP A 280 -2.65 -2.37 -25.47
CA ASP A 280 -1.25 -2.39 -25.91
C ASP A 280 -0.64 -0.98 -25.92
N GLU A 281 -1.38 0.03 -26.42
CA GLU A 281 -0.94 1.43 -26.46
C GLU A 281 -0.67 1.97 -25.05
N ALA A 282 -1.59 1.76 -24.11
CA ALA A 282 -1.44 2.18 -22.74
C ALA A 282 -0.27 1.46 -22.03
N ALA A 283 -0.16 0.15 -22.20
CA ALA A 283 0.91 -0.65 -21.61
C ALA A 283 2.29 -0.26 -22.16
N THR A 284 2.39 -0.02 -23.47
CA THR A 284 3.63 0.42 -24.13
C THR A 284 4.06 1.79 -23.60
N ARG A 285 3.13 2.74 -23.48
CA ARG A 285 3.42 4.09 -22.95
C ARG A 285 3.96 4.05 -21.52
N ILE A 286 3.41 3.19 -20.68
CA ILE A 286 3.89 3.04 -19.28
C ILE A 286 5.28 2.35 -19.28
N ARG A 287 5.47 1.34 -20.11
CA ARG A 287 6.76 0.61 -20.19
C ARG A 287 7.93 1.50 -20.58
N GLU A 288 7.71 2.55 -21.37
CA GLU A 288 8.74 3.53 -21.74
C GLU A 288 9.27 4.34 -20.55
N GLU A 289 8.49 4.46 -19.46
CA GLU A 289 8.87 5.21 -18.25
C GLU A 289 9.50 4.34 -17.16
N VAL A 290 9.52 3.01 -17.33
CA VAL A 290 9.96 2.04 -16.34
C VAL A 290 11.33 1.49 -16.71
N ASP A 291 12.10 1.06 -15.69
CA ASP A 291 13.36 0.37 -15.92
C ASP A 291 13.15 -0.89 -16.80
N PRO A 292 13.98 -1.11 -17.84
CA PRO A 292 13.88 -2.30 -18.71
C PRO A 292 13.99 -3.63 -17.97
N ASP A 293 14.66 -3.65 -16.80
CA ASP A 293 14.83 -4.84 -15.96
C ASP A 293 13.69 -5.02 -14.93
N ALA A 294 12.73 -4.08 -14.86
CA ALA A 294 11.60 -4.19 -13.95
C ALA A 294 10.65 -5.32 -14.36
N ASN A 295 10.12 -6.04 -13.36
CA ASN A 295 9.07 -7.02 -13.57
C ASN A 295 7.73 -6.31 -13.77
N ILE A 296 7.21 -6.30 -15.01
CA ILE A 296 5.95 -5.64 -15.35
C ILE A 296 4.84 -6.68 -15.49
N ILE A 297 3.79 -6.51 -14.69
CA ILE A 297 2.59 -7.31 -14.73
C ILE A 297 1.42 -6.45 -15.19
N LEU A 298 0.73 -6.90 -16.24
CA LEU A 298 -0.39 -6.21 -16.86
C LEU A 298 -1.66 -6.99 -16.66
N GLY A 299 -2.71 -6.32 -16.19
CA GLY A 299 -4.08 -6.84 -16.18
C GLY A 299 -5.06 -5.89 -16.86
N ALA A 300 -6.07 -6.45 -17.51
CA ALA A 300 -7.11 -5.68 -18.17
C ALA A 300 -8.49 -6.24 -17.80
N THR A 301 -9.33 -5.41 -17.19
CA THR A 301 -10.65 -5.79 -16.66
C THR A 301 -11.78 -5.00 -17.29
N PHE A 302 -12.96 -5.62 -17.34
CA PHE A 302 -14.17 -4.95 -17.76
C PHE A 302 -14.90 -4.33 -16.58
N ASP A 303 -15.38 -3.10 -16.78
CA ASP A 303 -16.25 -2.40 -15.85
C ASP A 303 -17.36 -1.71 -16.63
N ASP A 304 -18.58 -2.19 -16.50
CA ASP A 304 -19.75 -1.67 -17.25
C ASP A 304 -20.04 -0.19 -16.92
N THR A 305 -19.50 0.34 -15.81
CA THR A 305 -19.62 1.77 -15.44
C THR A 305 -18.67 2.67 -16.23
N LEU A 306 -17.68 2.09 -16.92
CA LEU A 306 -16.65 2.80 -17.67
C LEU A 306 -16.88 2.77 -19.20
N GLU A 307 -18.15 2.65 -19.65
CA GLU A 307 -18.47 2.70 -21.09
C GLU A 307 -18.00 4.05 -21.68
N GLY A 308 -17.19 4.00 -22.75
CA GLY A 308 -16.56 5.18 -23.36
C GLY A 308 -15.35 5.75 -22.61
N ILE A 309 -15.01 5.20 -21.45
CA ILE A 309 -13.92 5.65 -20.58
C ILE A 309 -12.86 4.56 -20.46
N VAL A 310 -11.59 4.94 -20.45
CA VAL A 310 -10.48 4.06 -20.06
C VAL A 310 -9.86 4.60 -18.80
N ARG A 311 -9.71 3.74 -17.80
CA ARG A 311 -8.98 4.00 -16.55
C ARG A 311 -7.70 3.18 -16.55
N VAL A 312 -6.59 3.84 -16.30
CA VAL A 312 -5.28 3.21 -16.14
C VAL A 312 -4.78 3.49 -14.73
N SER A 313 -4.42 2.44 -14.01
CA SER A 313 -3.78 2.54 -12.70
C SER A 313 -2.43 1.85 -12.73
N VAL A 314 -1.42 2.48 -12.14
CA VAL A 314 -0.06 1.98 -12.07
C VAL A 314 0.36 1.91 -10.61
N VAL A 315 0.91 0.79 -10.20
CA VAL A 315 1.54 0.61 -8.88
C VAL A 315 3.00 0.25 -9.10
N ALA A 316 3.91 1.15 -8.72
CA ALA A 316 5.34 0.95 -8.78
C ALA A 316 5.87 0.49 -7.41
N THR A 317 6.59 -0.64 -7.35
CA THR A 317 7.08 -1.27 -6.11
C THR A 317 8.59 -1.41 -6.11
N GLY A 318 9.19 -1.58 -4.92
CA GLY A 318 10.63 -1.80 -4.81
C GLY A 318 11.49 -0.54 -4.92
N ILE A 319 10.91 0.64 -4.79
CA ILE A 319 11.54 1.95 -5.00
C ILE A 319 12.70 2.22 -4.02
N ASP A 320 12.63 1.68 -2.79
CA ASP A 320 13.63 1.92 -1.73
C ASP A 320 14.80 0.92 -1.74
N GLN A 321 14.79 -0.09 -2.58
CA GLN A 321 15.79 -1.16 -2.49
C GLN A 321 17.17 -0.73 -2.99
N GLU A 322 17.25 0.15 -3.97
CA GLU A 322 18.53 0.71 -4.45
C GLU A 322 19.14 1.65 -3.43
N ALA A 323 18.35 2.54 -2.85
CA ALA A 323 18.81 3.45 -1.79
C ALA A 323 19.35 2.69 -0.57
N LYS A 324 18.72 1.57 -0.16
CA LYS A 324 19.21 0.70 0.90
C LYS A 324 20.49 -0.05 0.53
N ALA A 325 20.62 -0.50 -0.71
CA ALA A 325 21.81 -1.17 -1.21
C ALA A 325 23.00 -0.20 -1.27
N GLU A 326 22.80 1.03 -1.72
CA GLU A 326 23.84 2.07 -1.75
C GLU A 326 24.27 2.48 -0.32
N LEU A 327 23.33 2.68 0.61
CA LEU A 327 23.62 2.99 2.00
C LEU A 327 24.41 1.86 2.67
N SER A 328 24.00 0.60 2.49
CA SER A 328 24.71 -0.55 3.05
C SER A 328 26.12 -0.70 2.48
N THR A 329 26.32 -0.37 1.21
CA THR A 329 27.63 -0.37 0.56
C THR A 329 28.52 0.77 1.08
N GLN A 330 27.95 1.96 1.33
CA GLN A 330 28.66 3.09 1.93
C GLN A 330 29.04 2.80 3.40
N GLU A 331 28.11 2.24 4.19
CA GLU A 331 28.39 1.83 5.56
C GLU A 331 29.49 0.76 5.63
N ALA A 332 29.46 -0.23 4.74
CA ALA A 332 30.52 -1.24 4.64
C ALA A 332 31.88 -0.63 4.27
N ARG A 333 31.90 0.33 3.33
CA ARG A 333 33.13 1.08 2.97
C ARG A 333 33.64 1.93 4.13
N MET A 334 32.75 2.61 4.86
CA MET A 334 33.12 3.39 6.05
C MET A 334 33.64 2.51 7.17
N ALA A 335 33.07 1.35 7.41
CA ALA A 335 33.54 0.37 8.38
C ALA A 335 34.92 -0.19 8.01
N ASP A 336 35.16 -0.51 6.72
CA ASP A 336 36.46 -0.96 6.24
C ASP A 336 37.54 0.15 6.39
N LEU A 337 37.21 1.39 6.04
CA LEU A 337 38.09 2.54 6.22
C LEU A 337 38.42 2.77 7.71
N ALA A 338 37.41 2.69 8.58
CA ALA A 338 37.62 2.82 10.03
C ALA A 338 38.51 1.70 10.59
N ASN A 339 38.39 0.47 10.10
CA ASN A 339 39.24 -0.65 10.47
C ASN A 339 40.68 -0.48 9.97
N ARG A 340 40.89 0.00 8.77
CA ARG A 340 42.22 0.34 8.22
C ARG A 340 42.90 1.45 9.00
N LEU A 341 42.18 2.49 9.39
CA LEU A 341 42.69 3.57 10.22
C LEU A 341 43.08 3.10 11.62
N ARG A 342 42.28 2.21 12.22
CA ARG A 342 42.60 1.58 13.52
C ARG A 342 43.83 0.67 13.42
N ALA A 343 44.00 -0.06 12.33
CA ALA A 343 45.18 -0.90 12.09
C ALA A 343 46.44 -0.06 11.86
N ALA A 344 46.34 1.03 11.10
CA ALA A 344 47.46 1.97 10.90
C ALA A 344 47.90 2.71 12.17
N GLY A 345 46.92 3.06 13.04
CA GLY A 345 47.21 3.69 14.34
C GLY A 345 47.84 2.74 15.40
N ARG A 346 47.84 1.41 15.14
CA ARG A 346 48.53 0.42 15.97
C ARG A 346 49.96 0.09 15.51
N ALA A 347 50.43 0.68 14.42
CA ALA A 347 51.84 0.57 14.04
C ALA A 347 52.68 1.33 15.06
N VAL A 348 53.47 0.58 15.85
CA VAL A 348 54.37 1.06 16.91
C VAL A 348 55.36 2.06 16.33
N PRO A 349 55.62 3.20 17.02
CA PRO A 349 56.70 4.11 16.61
C PRO A 349 58.06 3.39 16.66
N PRO A 350 59.02 3.70 15.74
CA PRO A 350 60.35 3.11 15.82
C PRO A 350 61.04 3.54 17.11
N GLU A 351 61.63 2.57 17.83
CA GLU A 351 62.51 2.83 18.98
C GLU A 351 63.60 3.80 18.56
N ILE A 352 63.63 4.97 19.20
CA ILE A 352 64.75 5.91 19.11
C ILE A 352 65.88 5.32 19.93
N GLY A 353 66.89 4.78 19.20
CA GLY A 353 68.12 4.26 19.83
C GLY A 353 68.81 5.28 20.74
N ARG A 354 69.04 4.91 21.97
CA ARG A 354 69.86 5.66 22.91
C ARG A 354 71.31 5.63 22.39
N ALA A 355 71.87 6.78 22.00
CA ALA A 355 73.27 6.97 21.79
C ALA A 355 73.93 6.98 23.16
N HIS A 356 74.92 6.08 23.37
CA HIS A 356 75.87 6.13 24.48
C HIS A 356 76.94 7.20 24.20
N VAL A 357 77.10 8.11 25.14
CA VAL A 357 78.37 8.80 25.41
C VAL A 357 78.79 8.44 26.82
#